data_d72d8ef7e319948c85daa40b4a7094ff
#
_entry.id   d72d8ef7e319948c85daa40b4a7094ff
#
_cell.length_a   1.000
_cell.length_b   1.000
_cell.length_c   1.000
_cell.angle_alpha   90.00
_cell.angle_beta   90.00
_cell.angle_gamma   90.00
#
_symmetry.space_group_name_H-M   'P 1'
#
loop_
_entity.id
_entity.type
_entity.pdbx_description
1 polymer ?
#
loop_
_entity_poly.entity_id
_entity_poly.type
_entity_poly.pdbx_seq_one_letter_code
_entity_poly.pdbx_strand_id
1 'polypeptide(L)'
;MKLFAIYIGGEFPGANIEIHDVRFVVASSIEDTHDALRQQWWGIPRSLHIDCWAEISHADGYDISLRDEPFVRPERLFFVNLGGYEPGEFAERHRNVFVVAENEAKAKSRALKLVRDWIEPHRDDIYEAEKAFCLNEMTGEQRFHIHLEPAKAVREPVFTCQYIPIRKAR
;
A
#
# COMPACT_ATOMS: atom_id res chain seq x y z
N MET A 1 -12.16 -4.47 -12.17
CA MET A 1 -10.99 -3.71 -11.71
C MET A 1 -10.64 -4.17 -10.31
N LYS A 2 -9.35 -4.15 -9.94
CA LYS A 2 -8.79 -4.63 -8.68
C LYS A 2 -7.94 -3.54 -8.05
N LEU A 3 -7.91 -3.49 -6.72
CA LEU A 3 -7.00 -2.65 -5.97
C LEU A 3 -5.70 -3.43 -5.75
N PHE A 4 -4.59 -2.91 -6.24
CA PHE A 4 -3.27 -3.45 -5.97
C PHE A 4 -2.50 -2.57 -5.00
N ALA A 5 -1.92 -3.19 -3.97
CA ALA A 5 -0.83 -2.61 -3.20
C ALA A 5 0.48 -3.21 -3.73
N ILE A 6 1.43 -2.37 -4.09
CA ILE A 6 2.64 -2.77 -4.81
C ILE A 6 3.85 -2.16 -4.10
N TYR A 7 4.76 -3.02 -3.65
CA TYR A 7 6.05 -2.62 -3.11
C TYR A 7 7.05 -2.56 -4.25
N ILE A 8 7.53 -1.37 -4.52
CA ILE A 8 8.43 -1.08 -5.62
C ILE A 8 9.80 -0.67 -5.10
N GLY A 9 10.83 -0.96 -5.87
CA GLY A 9 12.20 -0.58 -5.57
C GLY A 9 12.94 -0.02 -6.76
N GLY A 10 14.09 0.58 -6.48
CA GLY A 10 14.99 1.06 -7.50
C GLY A 10 16.04 2.04 -6.99
N GLU A 11 16.95 2.44 -7.87
CA GLU A 11 18.04 3.36 -7.59
C GLU A 11 17.54 4.81 -7.50
N PHE A 12 18.13 5.56 -6.58
CA PHE A 12 17.94 7.01 -6.49
C PHE A 12 19.29 7.73 -6.52
N PRO A 13 19.42 8.86 -7.24
CA PRO A 13 20.67 9.59 -7.32
C PRO A 13 21.20 10.00 -5.94
N GLY A 14 22.41 9.55 -5.58
CA GLY A 14 23.03 9.85 -4.30
C GLY A 14 22.70 8.88 -3.15
N ALA A 15 21.79 7.92 -3.36
CA ALA A 15 21.57 6.84 -2.39
C ALA A 15 22.67 5.79 -2.51
N ASN A 16 23.14 5.26 -1.36
CA ASN A 16 24.12 4.17 -1.33
C ASN A 16 23.50 2.79 -1.48
N ILE A 17 22.23 2.67 -1.18
CA ILE A 17 21.44 1.45 -1.32
C ILE A 17 20.16 1.77 -2.09
N GLU A 18 19.54 0.74 -2.58
CA GLU A 18 18.24 0.81 -3.22
C GLU A 18 17.18 1.38 -2.27
N ILE A 19 16.28 2.17 -2.82
CA ILE A 19 15.15 2.71 -2.08
C ILE A 19 13.88 1.98 -2.47
N HIS A 20 12.95 1.88 -1.54
CA HIS A 20 11.67 1.21 -1.70
C HIS A 20 10.51 2.13 -1.32
N ASP A 21 9.36 1.88 -1.92
CA ASP A 21 8.13 2.59 -1.60
C ASP A 21 6.89 1.74 -1.93
N VAL A 22 5.74 2.15 -1.44
CA VAL A 22 4.46 1.48 -1.71
C VAL A 22 3.61 2.32 -2.66
N ARG A 23 2.99 1.68 -3.64
CA ARG A 23 2.02 2.31 -4.56
C ARG A 23 0.71 1.54 -4.53
N PHE A 24 -0.37 2.31 -4.68
CA PHE A 24 -1.72 1.78 -4.83
C PHE A 24 -2.20 2.07 -6.24
N VAL A 25 -2.62 1.03 -6.95
CA VAL A 25 -3.07 1.16 -8.34
C VAL A 25 -4.34 0.35 -8.56
N VAL A 26 -5.30 0.93 -9.25
CA VAL A 26 -6.47 0.19 -9.77
C VAL A 26 -6.19 -0.25 -11.19
N ALA A 27 -6.22 -1.56 -11.41
CA ALA A 27 -5.96 -2.16 -12.71
C ALA A 27 -6.72 -3.48 -12.88
N SER A 28 -6.70 -4.07 -14.06
CA SER A 28 -7.28 -5.40 -14.31
C SER A 28 -6.33 -6.53 -13.91
N SER A 29 -5.02 -6.30 -14.09
CA SER A 29 -3.93 -7.23 -13.74
C SER A 29 -2.72 -6.46 -13.18
N ILE A 30 -1.74 -7.18 -12.65
CA ILE A 30 -0.51 -6.56 -12.16
C ILE A 30 0.31 -5.94 -13.31
N GLU A 31 0.30 -6.53 -14.48
CA GLU A 31 0.97 -6.03 -15.67
C GLU A 31 0.41 -4.68 -16.11
N ASP A 32 -0.90 -4.48 -15.98
CA ASP A 32 -1.60 -3.24 -16.34
C ASP A 32 -1.24 -2.08 -15.38
N THR A 33 -0.58 -2.34 -14.26
CA THR A 33 -0.10 -1.31 -13.32
C THR A 33 1.18 -0.63 -13.78
N HIS A 34 1.95 -1.23 -14.69
CA HIS A 34 3.32 -0.82 -15.03
C HIS A 34 3.41 0.62 -15.54
N ASP A 35 2.45 1.09 -16.32
CA ASP A 35 2.44 2.48 -16.81
C ASP A 35 2.24 3.48 -15.68
N ALA A 36 1.30 3.21 -14.77
CA ALA A 36 1.07 4.04 -13.59
C ALA A 36 2.31 4.07 -12.68
N LEU A 37 2.95 2.91 -12.46
CA LEU A 37 4.17 2.85 -11.65
C LEU A 37 5.33 3.63 -12.28
N ARG A 38 5.51 3.57 -13.60
CA ARG A 38 6.51 4.39 -14.30
C ARG A 38 6.26 5.90 -14.13
N GLN A 39 5.01 6.32 -14.17
CA GLN A 39 4.64 7.73 -14.00
C GLN A 39 4.86 8.22 -12.57
N GLN A 40 4.64 7.36 -11.59
CA GLN A 40 4.76 7.68 -10.17
C GLN A 40 6.19 7.52 -9.62
N TRP A 41 7.06 6.84 -10.37
CA TRP A 41 8.44 6.61 -9.93
C TRP A 41 9.29 7.88 -10.09
N TRP A 42 9.95 8.27 -9.02
CA TRP A 42 10.80 9.47 -8.93
C TRP A 42 12.30 9.15 -8.87
N GLY A 43 12.69 7.88 -8.82
CA GLY A 43 14.08 7.42 -8.92
C GLY A 43 14.57 7.27 -10.37
N ILE A 44 15.64 6.51 -10.55
CA ILE A 44 16.18 6.22 -11.88
C ILE A 44 15.21 5.32 -12.65
N PRO A 45 14.65 5.74 -13.80
CA PRO A 45 13.57 5.01 -14.46
C PRO A 45 13.92 3.57 -14.88
N ARG A 46 15.19 3.31 -15.23
CA ARG A 46 15.64 1.99 -15.67
C ARG A 46 15.78 0.97 -14.54
N SER A 47 15.87 1.43 -13.29
CA SER A 47 16.04 0.57 -12.12
C SER A 47 14.71 0.17 -11.48
N LEU A 48 13.60 0.80 -11.88
CA LEU A 48 12.28 0.52 -11.32
C LEU A 48 11.88 -0.96 -11.48
N HIS A 49 11.49 -1.57 -10.40
CA HIS A 49 10.95 -2.93 -10.37
C HIS A 49 9.89 -3.08 -9.28
N ILE A 50 9.13 -4.17 -9.38
CA ILE A 50 8.25 -4.64 -8.33
C ILE A 50 9.02 -5.70 -7.53
N ASP A 51 8.94 -5.64 -6.20
CA ASP A 51 9.46 -6.68 -5.30
C ASP A 51 8.34 -7.55 -4.74
N CYS A 52 7.22 -6.93 -4.42
CA CYS A 52 6.09 -7.62 -3.83
C CYS A 52 4.79 -6.90 -4.19
N TRP A 53 3.71 -7.63 -4.31
CA TRP A 53 2.39 -7.05 -4.54
C TRP A 53 1.28 -7.91 -3.96
N ALA A 54 0.12 -7.31 -3.73
CA ALA A 54 -1.11 -7.99 -3.36
C ALA A 54 -2.33 -7.35 -4.01
N GLU A 55 -3.30 -8.15 -4.37
CA GLU A 55 -4.67 -7.70 -4.60
C GLU A 55 -5.35 -7.50 -3.24
N ILE A 56 -5.79 -6.28 -2.97
CA ILE A 56 -6.43 -5.94 -1.70
C ILE A 56 -7.94 -6.14 -1.84
N SER A 57 -8.36 -7.38 -1.74
CA SER A 57 -9.78 -7.80 -1.76
C SER A 57 -10.35 -8.03 -0.36
N HIS A 58 -9.50 -8.04 0.67
CA HIS A 58 -9.87 -8.16 2.08
C HIS A 58 -8.73 -7.65 2.97
N ALA A 59 -9.09 -7.05 4.10
CA ALA A 59 -8.18 -6.65 5.17
C ALA A 59 -8.96 -6.36 6.45
N ASP A 60 -8.32 -6.57 7.61
CA ASP A 60 -8.81 -6.20 8.93
C ASP A 60 -10.27 -6.65 9.21
N GLY A 61 -10.66 -7.83 8.71
CA GLY A 61 -12.00 -8.38 8.89
C GLY A 61 -13.08 -7.83 7.96
N TYR A 62 -12.68 -7.15 6.88
CA TYR A 62 -13.58 -6.65 5.84
C TYR A 62 -13.27 -7.25 4.48
N ASP A 63 -14.33 -7.49 3.71
CA ASP A 63 -14.25 -7.69 2.25
C ASP A 63 -14.20 -6.32 1.59
N ILE A 64 -13.31 -6.17 0.60
CA ILE A 64 -13.01 -4.93 -0.08
C ILE A 64 -13.39 -5.05 -1.54
N SER A 65 -14.19 -4.12 -2.02
CA SER A 65 -14.58 -4.04 -3.43
C SER A 65 -14.48 -2.61 -3.96
N LEU A 66 -14.34 -2.50 -5.27
CA LEU A 66 -14.35 -1.22 -5.98
C LEU A 66 -15.69 -1.05 -6.68
N ARG A 67 -16.34 0.09 -6.49
CA ARG A 67 -17.63 0.43 -7.13
C ARG A 67 -17.61 1.85 -7.65
N ASP A 68 -18.48 2.14 -8.60
CA ASP A 68 -18.64 3.50 -9.16
C ASP A 68 -19.39 4.43 -8.18
N GLU A 69 -20.20 3.87 -7.27
CA GLU A 69 -20.98 4.65 -6.32
C GLU A 69 -20.12 5.03 -5.09
N PRO A 70 -20.29 6.25 -4.54
CA PRO A 70 -19.61 6.66 -3.33
C PRO A 70 -19.91 5.77 -2.11
N PHE A 71 -18.90 5.49 -1.31
CA PHE A 71 -19.05 4.81 -0.02
C PHE A 71 -19.46 5.80 1.06
N VAL A 72 -20.64 5.61 1.65
CA VAL A 72 -21.26 6.61 2.55
C VAL A 72 -21.05 6.35 4.05
N ARG A 73 -20.53 5.18 4.44
CA ARG A 73 -20.20 4.86 5.83
C ARG A 73 -18.92 5.58 6.28
N PRO A 74 -18.70 5.77 7.61
CA PRO A 74 -17.53 6.49 8.10
C PRO A 74 -16.21 5.70 8.01
N GLU A 75 -16.27 4.37 7.93
CA GLU A 75 -15.09 3.52 7.88
C GLU A 75 -14.30 3.76 6.58
N ARG A 76 -12.99 3.76 6.72
CA ARG A 76 -12.03 3.87 5.61
C ARG A 76 -10.95 2.81 5.74
N LEU A 77 -10.39 2.41 4.62
CA LEU A 77 -9.21 1.56 4.56
C LEU A 77 -7.95 2.43 4.70
N PHE A 78 -7.13 2.13 5.69
CA PHE A 78 -5.84 2.78 5.90
C PHE A 78 -4.71 1.79 5.64
N PHE A 79 -3.70 2.26 4.94
CA PHE A 79 -2.38 1.68 4.96
C PHE A 79 -1.54 2.42 6.00
N VAL A 80 -0.87 1.68 6.86
CA VAL A 80 -0.03 2.24 7.92
C VAL A 80 1.35 1.62 7.83
N ASN A 81 2.36 2.44 7.64
CA ASN A 81 3.75 2.07 7.80
C ASN A 81 4.14 2.27 9.26
N LEU A 82 4.63 1.23 9.89
CA LEU A 82 5.06 1.20 11.28
C LEU A 82 6.56 1.02 11.34
N GLY A 83 7.22 1.83 12.15
CA GLY A 83 8.64 1.72 12.46
C GLY A 83 8.86 1.17 13.86
N GLY A 84 10.05 0.63 14.11
CA GLY A 84 10.45 0.15 15.41
C GLY A 84 11.83 -0.48 15.38
N TYR A 85 12.37 -0.72 16.57
CA TYR A 85 13.73 -1.22 16.72
C TYR A 85 13.73 -2.67 17.24
N GLU A 86 14.70 -3.43 16.75
CA GLU A 86 14.96 -4.80 17.19
C GLU A 86 16.39 -4.92 17.71
N PRO A 87 16.62 -5.47 18.91
CA PRO A 87 17.97 -5.57 19.48
C PRO A 87 18.91 -6.35 18.55
N GLY A 88 20.06 -5.74 18.27
CA GLY A 88 21.12 -6.35 17.46
C GLY A 88 20.97 -6.16 15.95
N GLU A 89 19.96 -5.48 15.46
CA GLU A 89 19.84 -5.09 14.06
C GLU A 89 20.41 -3.70 13.79
N PHE A 90 21.07 -3.56 12.66
CA PHE A 90 21.70 -2.28 12.22
C PHE A 90 20.71 -1.36 11.52
N ALA A 91 19.43 -1.66 11.49
CA ALA A 91 18.44 -0.84 10.81
C ALA A 91 17.15 -0.80 11.61
N GLU A 92 16.38 0.26 11.41
CA GLU A 92 15.01 0.31 11.81
C GLU A 92 14.19 -0.70 11.01
N ARG A 93 13.34 -1.46 11.70
CA ARG A 93 12.39 -2.35 11.05
C ARG A 93 11.12 -1.61 10.68
N HIS A 94 10.59 -1.93 9.51
CA HIS A 94 9.30 -1.43 9.07
C HIS A 94 8.30 -2.56 8.88
N ARG A 95 7.05 -2.30 9.23
CA ARG A 95 5.92 -3.20 8.99
C ARG A 95 4.76 -2.45 8.39
N ASN A 96 4.31 -2.92 7.25
CA ASN A 96 3.18 -2.36 6.53
C ASN A 96 1.91 -3.14 6.89
N VAL A 97 0.86 -2.43 7.29
CA VAL A 97 -0.42 -3.04 7.67
C VAL A 97 -1.59 -2.31 7.04
N PHE A 98 -2.66 -3.05 6.79
CA PHE A 98 -3.94 -2.51 6.39
C PHE A 98 -4.90 -2.57 7.56
N VAL A 99 -5.54 -1.46 7.88
CA VAL A 99 -6.53 -1.38 8.95
C VAL A 99 -7.76 -0.62 8.49
N VAL A 100 -8.91 -1.02 9.00
CA VAL A 100 -10.19 -0.32 8.78
C VAL A 100 -10.53 0.50 10.03
N ALA A 101 -10.74 1.79 9.85
CA ALA A 101 -11.05 2.71 10.94
C ALA A 101 -11.89 3.89 10.44
N GLU A 102 -12.54 4.62 11.35
CA GLU A 102 -13.32 5.80 11.00
C GLU A 102 -12.47 7.05 10.78
N ASN A 103 -11.24 7.05 11.32
CA ASN A 103 -10.30 8.17 11.20
C ASN A 103 -8.86 7.72 11.48
N GLU A 104 -7.93 8.61 11.16
CA GLU A 104 -6.48 8.40 11.31
C GLU A 104 -6.07 8.05 12.75
N ALA A 105 -6.62 8.71 13.76
CA ALA A 105 -6.27 8.45 15.16
C ALA A 105 -6.64 7.01 15.59
N LYS A 106 -7.80 6.53 15.15
CA LYS A 106 -8.24 5.13 15.39
C LYS A 106 -7.37 4.16 14.59
N ALA A 107 -7.03 4.47 13.34
CA ALA A 107 -6.15 3.65 12.52
C ALA A 107 -4.77 3.50 13.16
N LYS A 108 -4.16 4.59 13.61
CA LYS A 108 -2.89 4.60 14.34
C LYS A 108 -2.94 3.70 15.58
N SER A 109 -3.96 3.90 16.42
CA SER A 109 -4.12 3.11 17.66
C SER A 109 -4.26 1.61 17.38
N ARG A 110 -4.97 1.23 16.31
CA ARG A 110 -5.10 -0.18 15.90
C ARG A 110 -3.78 -0.74 15.40
N ALA A 111 -3.13 -0.03 14.50
CA ALA A 111 -1.88 -0.46 13.87
C ALA A 111 -0.76 -0.68 14.90
N LEU A 112 -0.56 0.25 15.83
CA LEU A 112 0.47 0.14 16.87
C LEU A 112 0.27 -1.07 17.81
N LYS A 113 -0.96 -1.59 17.94
CA LYS A 113 -1.20 -2.83 18.71
C LYS A 113 -0.60 -4.08 18.03
N LEU A 114 -0.35 -4.02 16.74
CA LEU A 114 0.19 -5.14 15.95
C LEU A 114 1.71 -5.31 16.09
N VAL A 115 2.41 -4.33 16.68
CA VAL A 115 3.88 -4.32 16.84
C VAL A 115 4.30 -4.11 18.31
N ARG A 116 3.48 -4.60 19.25
CA ARG A 116 3.75 -4.46 20.70
C ARG A 116 5.00 -5.19 21.18
N ASP A 117 5.47 -6.15 20.41
CA ASP A 117 6.67 -6.94 20.65
C ASP A 117 7.96 -6.21 20.28
N TRP A 118 7.87 -5.10 19.56
CA TRP A 118 9.02 -4.28 19.20
C TRP A 118 9.44 -3.35 20.35
N ILE A 119 10.75 -3.05 20.40
CA ILE A 119 11.25 -1.99 21.26
C ILE A 119 10.93 -0.65 20.61
N GLU A 120 10.28 0.25 21.37
CA GLU A 120 9.90 1.59 20.93
C GLU A 120 9.13 1.60 19.57
N PRO A 121 8.03 0.86 19.45
CA PRO A 121 7.25 0.88 18.22
C PRO A 121 6.62 2.25 18.03
N HIS A 122 6.69 2.79 16.83
CA HIS A 122 6.07 4.05 16.46
C HIS A 122 5.45 3.99 15.07
N ARG A 123 4.64 5.00 14.75
CA ARG A 123 4.10 5.18 13.41
C ARG A 123 5.05 6.07 12.62
N ASP A 124 5.56 5.58 11.50
CA ASP A 124 6.33 6.40 10.56
C ASP A 124 5.40 7.15 9.63
N ASP A 125 4.45 6.47 9.04
CA ASP A 125 3.50 7.08 8.14
C ASP A 125 2.12 6.43 8.21
N ILE A 126 1.09 7.19 7.83
CA ILE A 126 -0.29 6.71 7.70
C ILE A 126 -0.90 7.27 6.43
N TYR A 127 -1.52 6.41 5.66
CA TYR A 127 -2.06 6.74 4.38
C TYR A 127 -3.47 6.14 4.22
N GLU A 128 -4.42 6.99 3.87
CA GLU A 128 -5.75 6.53 3.49
C GLU A 128 -5.70 5.99 2.06
N ALA A 129 -5.94 4.70 1.88
CA ALA A 129 -5.80 4.04 0.58
C ALA A 129 -6.72 4.67 -0.49
N GLU A 130 -7.89 5.15 -0.11
CA GLU A 130 -8.80 5.86 -1.01
C GLU A 130 -8.18 7.18 -1.52
N LYS A 131 -7.44 7.89 -0.67
CA LYS A 131 -6.68 9.09 -1.11
C LYS A 131 -5.53 8.74 -2.04
N ALA A 132 -4.95 7.53 -1.91
CA ALA A 132 -3.95 7.08 -2.86
C ALA A 132 -4.51 6.98 -4.27
N PHE A 133 -5.77 6.58 -4.43
CA PHE A 133 -6.43 6.64 -5.74
C PHE A 133 -6.70 8.06 -6.19
N CYS A 134 -7.11 8.93 -5.29
CA CYS A 134 -7.31 10.33 -5.61
C CYS A 134 -6.01 10.99 -6.06
N LEU A 135 -4.85 10.61 -5.51
CA LEU A 135 -3.54 11.06 -5.98
C LEU A 135 -3.15 10.47 -7.34
N ASN A 136 -3.67 9.29 -7.69
CA ASN A 136 -3.52 8.70 -9.01
C ASN A 136 -4.47 9.31 -10.05
N GLU A 137 -5.37 10.17 -9.64
CA GLU A 137 -6.12 11.06 -10.51
C GLU A 137 -5.23 12.10 -11.21
N MET A 138 -4.13 11.66 -11.75
CA MET A 138 -3.41 12.46 -12.76
C MET A 138 -4.28 12.71 -14.00
N THR A 139 -5.51 12.20 -14.02
CA THR A 139 -6.51 12.39 -15.06
C THR A 139 -7.78 13.14 -14.61
N GLY A 140 -7.89 13.51 -13.32
CA GLY A 140 -9.00 14.35 -12.82
C GLY A 140 -10.36 13.66 -12.64
N GLU A 141 -10.48 12.35 -12.81
CA GLU A 141 -11.75 11.63 -12.64
C GLU A 141 -11.61 10.43 -11.69
N GLN A 142 -12.11 10.58 -10.46
CA GLN A 142 -12.27 9.47 -9.53
C GLN A 142 -13.39 8.55 -10.02
N ARG A 143 -13.01 7.41 -10.59
CA ARG A 143 -13.95 6.47 -11.17
C ARG A 143 -14.43 5.39 -10.21
N PHE A 144 -13.63 5.06 -9.18
CA PHE A 144 -13.92 3.97 -8.26
C PHE A 144 -13.80 4.40 -6.82
N HIS A 145 -14.71 3.89 -5.98
CA HIS A 145 -14.71 4.05 -4.53
C HIS A 145 -14.47 2.70 -3.86
N ILE A 146 -13.69 2.71 -2.77
CA ILE A 146 -13.48 1.54 -1.93
C ILE A 146 -14.73 1.30 -1.07
N HIS A 147 -15.36 0.14 -1.24
CA HIS A 147 -16.45 -0.33 -0.41
C HIS A 147 -15.96 -1.39 0.56
N LEU A 148 -16.41 -1.28 1.82
CA LEU A 148 -16.02 -2.11 2.95
C LEU A 148 -17.24 -2.83 3.48
N GLU A 149 -17.24 -4.17 3.46
CA GLU A 149 -18.29 -5.00 4.01
C GLU A 149 -17.70 -5.94 5.07
N PRO A 150 -18.29 -6.04 6.28
CA PRO A 150 -17.79 -6.98 7.27
C PRO A 150 -17.71 -8.41 6.70
N ALA A 151 -16.54 -9.01 6.75
CA ALA A 151 -16.31 -10.34 6.20
C ALA A 151 -16.86 -11.42 7.14
N LYS A 152 -17.32 -12.55 6.58
CA LYS A 152 -17.74 -13.72 7.37
C LYS A 152 -16.60 -14.40 8.11
N ALA A 153 -15.38 -14.25 7.62
CA ALA A 153 -14.16 -14.78 8.21
C ALA A 153 -13.02 -13.79 8.04
N VAL A 154 -12.16 -13.67 9.04
CA VAL A 154 -10.96 -12.84 8.97
C VAL A 154 -9.99 -13.46 7.97
N ARG A 155 -9.58 -12.68 6.98
CA ARG A 155 -8.59 -13.04 5.97
C ARG A 155 -7.60 -11.90 5.83
N GLU A 156 -6.33 -12.24 5.63
CA GLU A 156 -5.28 -11.27 5.38
C GLU A 156 -4.94 -11.22 3.89
N PRO A 157 -4.49 -10.06 3.36
CA PRO A 157 -3.99 -9.98 2.00
C PRO A 157 -2.89 -11.00 1.74
N VAL A 158 -2.93 -11.65 0.58
CA VAL A 158 -1.90 -12.59 0.17
C VAL A 158 -0.87 -11.86 -0.67
N PHE A 159 0.37 -11.83 -0.21
CA PHE A 159 1.47 -11.17 -0.90
C PHE A 159 2.19 -12.13 -1.85
N THR A 160 2.40 -11.68 -3.08
CA THR A 160 3.28 -12.33 -4.06
C THR A 160 4.59 -11.55 -4.07
N CYS A 161 5.67 -12.19 -3.61
CA CYS A 161 7.00 -11.58 -3.60
C CYS A 161 7.80 -12.15 -4.78
N GLN A 162 8.04 -11.30 -5.76
CA GLN A 162 8.76 -11.64 -6.99
C GLN A 162 9.36 -10.37 -7.59
N TYR A 163 10.65 -10.41 -7.87
CA TYR A 163 11.33 -9.34 -8.59
C TYR A 163 10.84 -9.26 -10.05
N ILE A 164 10.18 -8.16 -10.41
CA ILE A 164 9.66 -7.92 -11.77
C ILE A 164 10.19 -6.57 -12.26
N PRO A 165 11.19 -6.55 -13.17
CA PRO A 165 11.70 -5.30 -13.71
C PRO A 165 10.66 -4.63 -14.62
N ILE A 166 10.37 -3.35 -14.35
CA ILE A 166 9.44 -2.55 -15.15
C ILE A 166 10.22 -1.87 -16.29
N ARG A 167 10.28 -2.53 -17.44
CA ARG A 167 10.95 -1.99 -18.63
C ARG A 167 10.07 -0.97 -19.35
N LYS A 168 10.69 0.01 -20.06
CA LYS A 168 9.94 0.87 -20.97
C LYS A 168 9.17 0.01 -21.99
N ALA A 169 7.90 0.37 -22.22
CA ALA A 169 7.22 -0.14 -23.40
C ALA A 169 8.05 0.20 -24.64
N ARG A 170 8.27 -0.79 -25.50
CA ARG A 170 8.97 -0.61 -26.78
C ARG A 170 8.16 0.22 -27.73
#